data_c5f1d658e288be58a3ff71910893e1b1
#
_entry.id   c5f1d658e288be58a3ff71910893e1b1
#
_cell.length_a   1.000
_cell.length_b   1.000
_cell.length_c   1.000
_cell.angle_alpha   90.00
_cell.angle_beta   90.00
_cell.angle_gamma   90.00
#
_symmetry.space_group_name_H-M   'P 1'
#
loop_
_entity.id
_entity.type
_entity.pdbx_description
1 polymer ?
#
loop_
_entity_poly.entity_id
_entity_poly.type
_entity_poly.pdbx_seq_one_letter_code
_entity_poly.pdbx_strand_id
1 'polypeptide(L)'
;MSIFRNVVLNLKTEQECDRAIGLYKEQLSSLTGEGIENVYICRLSKDSVLFFVTIDNETNAKRIFETMLAWREQQNLDLIDSLVLDGAIEWHKNFLNS
;
A
#
# COMPACT_ATOMS: atom_id res chain seq x y z
N MET A 1 3.13 4.66 18.17
CA MET A 1 2.64 3.35 17.73
C MET A 1 2.49 3.37 16.23
N SER A 2 3.11 2.41 15.56
CA SER A 2 3.04 2.33 14.10
C SER A 2 1.65 1.89 13.65
N ILE A 3 1.22 2.46 12.53
CA ILE A 3 -0.05 2.16 11.87
C ILE A 3 0.24 1.38 10.61
N PHE A 4 -0.60 0.42 10.28
CA PHE A 4 -0.50 -0.28 9.00
C PHE A 4 -1.76 -0.09 8.17
N ARG A 5 -1.58 -0.21 6.86
CA ARG A 5 -2.68 -0.36 5.91
C ARG A 5 -2.35 -1.50 4.96
N ASN A 6 -3.30 -2.43 4.82
CA ASN A 6 -3.32 -3.40 3.74
C ASN A 6 -4.32 -2.94 2.68
N VAL A 7 -3.89 -2.91 1.44
CA VAL A 7 -4.78 -2.66 0.30
C VAL A 7 -4.68 -3.85 -0.64
N VAL A 8 -5.80 -4.51 -0.88
CA VAL A 8 -5.89 -5.57 -1.89
C VAL A 8 -6.64 -5.01 -3.09
N LEU A 9 -6.01 -5.08 -4.26
CA LEU A 9 -6.65 -4.69 -5.52
C LEU A 9 -6.85 -5.94 -6.38
N ASN A 10 -8.08 -6.16 -6.80
CA ASN A 10 -8.42 -7.17 -7.80
C ASN A 10 -8.67 -6.43 -9.11
N LEU A 11 -7.79 -6.64 -10.09
CA LEU A 11 -7.83 -5.96 -11.38
C LEU A 11 -8.53 -6.84 -12.41
N LYS A 12 -9.00 -6.23 -13.49
CA LYS A 12 -9.71 -6.98 -14.55
C LYS A 12 -8.76 -7.80 -15.42
N THR A 13 -7.50 -7.40 -15.52
CA THR A 13 -6.51 -8.10 -16.34
C THR A 13 -5.16 -8.17 -15.66
N GLU A 14 -4.32 -9.11 -16.09
CA GLU A 14 -2.94 -9.20 -15.66
C GLU A 14 -2.14 -7.95 -16.01
N GLN A 15 -2.38 -7.39 -17.19
CA GLN A 15 -1.70 -6.15 -17.63
C GLN A 15 -2.04 -4.98 -16.71
N GLU A 16 -3.30 -4.86 -16.28
CA GLU A 16 -3.71 -3.83 -15.33
C GLU A 16 -3.06 -4.05 -13.95
N CYS A 17 -2.91 -5.30 -13.54
CA CYS A 17 -2.20 -5.62 -12.30
C CYS A 17 -0.73 -5.18 -12.39
N ASP A 18 -0.06 -5.46 -13.50
CA ASP A 18 1.32 -5.01 -13.75
C ASP A 18 1.41 -3.48 -13.72
N ARG A 19 0.45 -2.79 -14.33
CA ARG A 19 0.39 -1.33 -14.32
C ARG A 19 0.21 -0.79 -12.92
N ALA A 20 -0.71 -1.37 -12.14
CA ALA A 20 -0.96 -0.97 -10.75
C ALA A 20 0.29 -1.12 -9.88
N ILE A 21 0.99 -2.24 -10.00
CA ILE A 21 2.23 -2.49 -9.25
C ILE A 21 3.28 -1.42 -9.58
N GLY A 22 3.50 -1.13 -10.85
CA GLY A 22 4.47 -0.12 -11.28
C GLY A 22 4.13 1.27 -10.77
N LEU A 23 2.86 1.66 -10.88
CA LEU A 23 2.38 2.97 -10.43
C LEU A 23 2.52 3.14 -8.91
N TYR A 24 2.11 2.14 -8.13
CA TYR A 24 2.22 2.18 -6.66
C TYR A 24 3.67 2.20 -6.21
N LYS A 25 4.53 1.42 -6.84
CA LYS A 25 5.96 1.40 -6.52
C LYS A 25 6.56 2.79 -6.70
N GLU A 26 6.25 3.46 -7.79
CA GLU A 26 6.74 4.81 -8.06
C GLU A 26 6.17 5.83 -7.08
N GLN A 27 4.87 5.82 -6.85
CA GLN A 27 4.21 6.77 -5.97
C GLN A 27 4.67 6.62 -4.52
N LEU A 28 4.74 5.40 -3.99
CA LEU A 28 5.17 5.17 -2.62
C LEU A 28 6.64 5.54 -2.43
N SER A 29 7.48 5.30 -3.45
CA SER A 29 8.88 5.72 -3.42
C SER A 29 9.04 7.24 -3.35
N SER A 30 8.11 7.99 -3.92
CA SER A 30 8.13 9.46 -3.90
C SER A 30 7.81 10.05 -2.51
N LEU A 31 7.24 9.27 -1.61
CA LEU A 31 6.84 9.70 -0.28
C LEU A 31 7.92 9.47 0.79
N THR A 32 9.17 9.39 0.38
CA THR A 32 10.31 9.24 1.29
C THR A 32 10.37 10.41 2.28
N GLY A 33 10.59 10.08 3.57
CA GLY A 33 10.71 11.10 4.61
C GLY A 33 9.38 11.58 5.19
N GLU A 34 8.27 11.00 4.78
CA GLU A 34 6.94 11.39 5.25
C GLU A 34 6.38 10.52 6.37
N GLY A 35 7.18 9.59 6.89
CA GLY A 35 6.79 8.73 7.99
C GLY A 35 6.56 7.28 7.60
N ILE A 36 6.69 6.93 6.32
CA ILE A 36 6.59 5.54 5.88
C ILE A 36 7.81 4.78 6.37
N GLU A 37 7.58 3.67 7.07
CA GLU A 37 8.62 2.81 7.61
C GLU A 37 8.93 1.63 6.68
N ASN A 38 7.89 0.99 6.17
CA ASN A 38 8.02 -0.18 5.30
C ASN A 38 6.92 -0.21 4.26
N VAL A 39 7.25 -0.75 3.09
CA VAL A 39 6.29 -1.02 2.02
C VAL A 39 6.58 -2.41 1.47
N TYR A 40 5.53 -3.23 1.37
CA TYR A 40 5.60 -4.52 0.68
C TYR A 40 4.56 -4.53 -0.42
N ILE A 41 4.96 -4.96 -1.61
CA ILE A 41 4.07 -5.16 -2.74
C ILE A 41 4.12 -6.64 -3.07
N CYS A 42 2.99 -7.33 -2.87
CA CYS A 42 2.91 -8.77 -3.00
C CYS A 42 1.87 -9.15 -4.05
N ARG A 43 2.29 -9.90 -5.06
CA ARG A 43 1.34 -10.43 -6.05
C ARG A 43 0.63 -11.64 -5.46
N LEU A 44 -0.69 -11.60 -5.42
CA LEU A 44 -1.52 -12.71 -4.90
C LEU A 44 -1.89 -13.70 -6.01
N SER A 45 -2.13 -13.18 -7.20
CA SER A 45 -2.40 -13.96 -8.41
C SER A 45 -2.01 -13.10 -9.62
N LYS A 46 -2.27 -13.60 -10.84
CA LYS A 46 -1.94 -12.84 -12.05
C LYS A 46 -2.64 -11.47 -12.12
N ASP A 47 -3.81 -11.34 -11.48
CA ASP A 47 -4.64 -10.13 -11.54
C ASP A 47 -4.98 -9.54 -10.16
N SER A 48 -4.32 -10.00 -9.10
CA SER A 48 -4.52 -9.49 -7.73
C SER A 48 -3.20 -9.13 -7.08
N VAL A 49 -3.19 -8.02 -6.35
CA VAL A 49 -2.00 -7.52 -5.66
C VAL A 49 -2.37 -6.98 -4.28
N LEU A 50 -1.46 -7.18 -3.33
CA LEU A 50 -1.58 -6.65 -1.97
C LEU A 50 -0.47 -5.63 -1.76
N PHE A 51 -0.84 -4.48 -1.22
CA PHE A 51 0.10 -3.46 -0.78
C PHE A 51 0.01 -3.37 0.75
N PHE A 52 1.14 -3.55 1.41
CA PHE A 52 1.24 -3.42 2.86
C PHE A 52 2.18 -2.27 3.18
N VAL A 53 1.68 -1.30 3.96
CA VAL A 53 2.43 -0.09 4.30
C VAL A 53 2.37 0.10 5.81
N THR A 54 3.53 0.36 6.43
CA THR A 54 3.59 0.75 7.84
C THR A 54 4.06 2.20 7.95
N ILE A 55 3.45 2.94 8.86
CA ILE A 55 3.69 4.37 9.05
C ILE A 55 3.88 4.64 10.54
N ASP A 56 4.76 5.57 10.88
CA ASP A 56 5.27 5.79 12.23
C ASP A 56 4.23 6.27 13.25
N ASN A 57 3.18 6.97 12.82
CA ASN A 57 2.13 7.47 13.73
C ASN A 57 0.83 7.75 12.99
N GLU A 58 -0.26 7.97 13.76
CA GLU A 58 -1.60 8.20 13.22
C GLU A 58 -1.70 9.48 12.38
N THR A 59 -1.02 10.54 12.79
CA THR A 59 -1.08 11.82 12.07
C THR A 59 -0.51 11.70 10.66
N ASN A 60 0.66 11.07 10.56
CA ASN A 60 1.29 10.83 9.25
C ASN A 60 0.49 9.82 8.43
N ALA A 61 -0.05 8.78 9.09
CA ALA A 61 -0.87 7.77 8.42
C ALA A 61 -2.09 8.40 7.77
N LYS A 62 -2.82 9.26 8.49
CA LYS A 62 -4.01 9.93 7.95
C LYS A 62 -3.66 10.73 6.70
N ARG A 63 -2.61 11.53 6.76
CA ARG A 63 -2.16 12.37 5.65
C ARG A 63 -1.76 11.52 4.44
N ILE A 64 -0.96 10.49 4.67
CA ILE A 64 -0.48 9.60 3.60
C ILE A 64 -1.63 8.84 2.96
N PHE A 65 -2.57 8.32 3.76
CA PHE A 65 -3.70 7.57 3.23
C PHE A 65 -4.63 8.45 2.41
N GLU A 66 -4.88 9.69 2.83
CA GLU A 66 -5.66 10.66 2.06
C GLU A 66 -4.97 10.99 0.73
N THR A 67 -3.67 11.21 0.78
CA THR A 67 -2.86 11.48 -0.43
C THR A 67 -2.91 10.31 -1.40
N MET A 68 -2.75 9.09 -0.90
CA MET A 68 -2.77 7.88 -1.72
C MET A 68 -4.14 7.61 -2.33
N LEU A 69 -5.22 7.85 -1.57
CA LEU A 69 -6.57 7.68 -2.09
C LEU A 69 -6.86 8.64 -3.26
N ALA A 70 -6.54 9.92 -3.07
CA ALA A 70 -6.71 10.92 -4.12
C ALA A 70 -5.87 10.59 -5.36
N TRP A 71 -4.64 10.16 -5.16
CA TRP A 71 -3.76 9.73 -6.24
C TRP A 71 -4.32 8.53 -6.99
N ARG A 72 -4.81 7.50 -6.27
CA ARG A 72 -5.37 6.30 -6.89
C ARG A 72 -6.56 6.61 -7.78
N GLU A 73 -7.44 7.50 -7.34
CA GLU A 73 -8.60 7.91 -8.12
C GLU A 73 -8.21 8.52 -9.47
N GLN A 74 -7.07 9.22 -9.53
CA GLN A 74 -6.57 9.82 -10.75
C GLN A 74 -5.99 8.81 -11.74
N GLN A 75 -5.61 7.62 -11.27
CA GLN A 75 -4.96 6.62 -12.12
C GLN A 75 -5.94 5.83 -12.99
N ASN A 76 -7.23 5.88 -12.71
CA ASN A 76 -8.27 5.16 -13.46
C ASN A 76 -7.94 3.68 -13.65
N LEU A 77 -7.57 3.02 -12.55
CA LEU A 77 -7.29 1.58 -12.58
C LEU A 77 -8.56 0.80 -12.91
N ASP A 78 -8.42 -0.22 -13.75
CA ASP A 78 -9.51 -1.08 -14.15
C ASP A 78 -9.74 -2.17 -13.09
N LEU A 79 -10.44 -1.77 -12.02
CA LEU A 79 -10.66 -2.61 -10.84
C LEU A 79 -11.94 -3.44 -10.96
N ILE A 80 -11.89 -4.69 -10.46
CA ILE A 80 -13.07 -5.45 -10.12
C ILE A 80 -13.56 -5.00 -8.75
N ASP A 81 -12.66 -5.00 -7.76
CA ASP A 81 -12.93 -4.53 -6.41
C ASP A 81 -11.64 -4.19 -5.67
N SER A 82 -11.78 -3.64 -4.48
CA SER A 82 -10.67 -3.38 -3.58
C SER A 82 -11.08 -3.61 -2.13
N LEU A 83 -10.11 -3.99 -1.31
CA LEU A 83 -10.29 -4.16 0.13
C LEU A 83 -9.21 -3.38 0.85
N VAL A 84 -9.60 -2.60 1.86
CA VAL A 84 -8.66 -1.83 2.68
C VAL A 84 -8.84 -2.23 4.14
N LEU A 85 -7.75 -2.63 4.80
CA LEU A 85 -7.72 -2.96 6.22
C LEU A 85 -6.65 -2.12 6.90
N ASP A 86 -7.05 -1.38 7.92
CA ASP A 86 -6.17 -0.53 8.72
C ASP A 86 -6.10 -1.02 10.16
N GLY A 87 -4.98 -0.78 10.80
CA GLY A 87 -4.83 -1.10 12.22
C GLY A 87 -3.55 -0.53 12.81
N ALA A 88 -3.36 -0.78 14.09
CA ALA A 88 -2.14 -0.42 14.81
C ALA A 88 -1.30 -1.67 15.02
N ILE A 89 0.03 -1.52 14.92
CA ILE A 89 0.95 -2.63 15.16
C ILE A 89 1.21 -2.71 16.66
N GLU A 90 0.76 -3.79 17.28
CA GLU A 90 0.94 -4.01 18.71
C GLU A 90 2.24 -4.69 19.05
N TRP A 91 2.78 -5.51 18.14
CA TRP A 91 4.01 -6.25 18.36
C TRP A 91 4.75 -6.44 17.04
N HIS A 92 6.07 -6.28 17.09
CA HIS A 92 6.94 -6.45 15.94
C HIS A 92 8.30 -6.95 16.40
N LYS A 93 8.89 -7.87 15.63
CA LYS A 93 10.27 -8.33 15.83
C LYS A 93 10.89 -8.64 14.47
N ASN A 94 12.12 -8.18 14.28
CA ASN A 94 12.90 -8.51 13.09
C ASN A 94 13.83 -9.69 13.43
N PHE A 95 13.48 -10.89 12.98
CA PHE A 95 14.23 -12.10 13.27
C PHE A 95 15.60 -12.17 12.57
N LEU A 96 15.76 -11.43 11.47
CA LEU A 96 17.03 -11.41 10.74
C LEU A 96 18.10 -10.60 11.45
N ASN A 97 17.71 -9.64 12.28
CA ASN A 97 18.61 -8.73 12.99
C ASN A 97 18.61 -8.96 14.51
N SER A 98 18.05 -10.06 14.96
CA SER A 98 17.94 -10.35 16.40
C SER A 98 19.13 -11.17 16.92
#